data_97c90be6b4b069359bfcf917a54fede1
#
_entry.id   97c90be6b4b069359bfcf917a54fede1
#
_cell.length_a   1.000
_cell.length_b   1.000
_cell.length_c   1.000
_cell.angle_alpha   90.00
_cell.angle_beta   90.00
_cell.angle_gamma   90.00
#
_symmetry.space_group_name_H-M   'P 1'
#
loop_
_entity.id
_entity.type
_entity.pdbx_description
1 polymer ?
#
loop_
_entity_poly.entity_id
_entity_poly.type
_entity_poly.pdbx_seq_one_letter_code
_entity_poly.pdbx_strand_id
1 'polypeptide(L)'
;GLGATHSEIHSKRNSIIIEPNVPVILGKLNDKENLEAVYERCTPHTINKYLKMDIPYKKIMTTPESFKKIRKAAMELNINIYKEYFCLFDECEKLTQDIDYRRKISQPIYDFFQFEQKALVSATPLEMSHPEFERQGFQLIKIEPDYDYKKDLELIVTNSYYKRLRIVLDNLKDSKHICIFFNVTDGIGDLIDNLKVTDYKVFCSQKSVEKLKKRGIINAYEQIDYPLAKYNFFTCRFYSALDILNGKHKPDILILTDLRTAQWTMIDPFTEAIQIQGRFRKKGKDDVTYNSLTHITTIDPNIRVRSKGEIRNRIDQFIANYNLLKEQRDGTEDEFKQKAILEDMESLKYQDLIDERGDINPFSIDNLYNEERVRAYYQSADALYQAYLATGFFNVTYNNVTECVGDDDIERLNNTKVAIKQREQLVNLIVRMEEWFSMGKITFEEKQELLNLIRKQPEGDDILSAYYKIGKDAIVSAEYKKQLIEKKVKEYDKAQAQKLRFSPKVLNEIKAEFPLGIYLPKEDIKQRLQLIYHENGVDYKATQVTIEDYYDCTPSNSKEKPSFMLNFFKL
;
A
#
# COMPACT_ATOMS: atom_id res chain seq x y z
N GLY A 1 22.70 -14.12 8.17
CA GLY A 1 23.21 -15.06 7.15
C GLY A 1 24.28 -15.96 7.73
N LEU A 2 24.39 -17.18 7.21
CA LEU A 2 25.36 -18.19 7.68
C LEU A 2 26.80 -17.93 7.20
N GLY A 3 27.06 -16.80 6.53
CA GLY A 3 28.40 -16.36 6.17
C GLY A 3 29.01 -17.05 4.94
N ALA A 4 28.22 -17.51 3.98
CA ALA A 4 28.71 -18.18 2.77
C ALA A 4 29.76 -17.35 2.01
N THR A 5 29.47 -16.07 1.73
CA THR A 5 30.39 -15.13 1.06
C THR A 5 31.66 -14.92 1.88
N HIS A 6 31.54 -14.77 3.21
CA HIS A 6 32.69 -14.62 4.09
C HIS A 6 33.59 -15.87 4.06
N SER A 7 32.98 -17.06 4.15
CA SER A 7 33.68 -18.33 4.06
C SER A 7 34.41 -18.48 2.73
N GLU A 8 33.78 -18.06 1.61
CA GLU A 8 34.41 -18.16 0.30
C GLU A 8 35.58 -17.17 0.13
N ILE A 9 35.44 -15.94 0.63
CA ILE A 9 36.56 -14.95 0.63
C ILE A 9 37.80 -15.53 1.34
N HIS A 10 37.61 -16.30 2.41
CA HIS A 10 38.69 -16.89 3.22
C HIS A 10 39.10 -18.29 2.78
N SER A 11 38.44 -18.90 1.81
CA SER A 11 38.76 -20.24 1.32
C SER A 11 40.13 -20.29 0.62
N LYS A 12 40.77 -21.46 0.64
CA LYS A 12 42.12 -21.71 0.04
C LYS A 12 42.01 -22.15 -1.43
N ARG A 13 41.36 -21.33 -2.26
CA ARG A 13 41.21 -21.52 -3.71
C ARG A 13 41.02 -20.17 -4.41
N ASN A 14 41.25 -20.12 -5.72
CA ASN A 14 40.87 -18.95 -6.51
C ASN A 14 39.34 -18.88 -6.62
N SER A 15 38.76 -17.70 -6.48
CA SER A 15 37.30 -17.55 -6.56
C SER A 15 36.87 -16.29 -7.25
N ILE A 16 35.78 -16.39 -8.00
CA ILE A 16 35.01 -15.26 -8.52
C ILE A 16 33.65 -15.28 -7.83
N ILE A 17 33.33 -14.22 -7.11
CA ILE A 17 32.08 -14.05 -6.37
C ILE A 17 31.24 -13.02 -7.11
N ILE A 18 30.11 -13.45 -7.68
CA ILE A 18 29.14 -12.56 -8.34
C ILE A 18 28.16 -12.09 -7.26
N GLU A 19 28.20 -10.78 -6.99
CA GLU A 19 27.40 -10.11 -5.97
C GLU A 19 26.54 -9.03 -6.64
N PRO A 20 25.21 -9.06 -6.52
CA PRO A 20 24.32 -8.12 -7.23
C PRO A 20 24.57 -6.65 -6.91
N ASN A 21 25.09 -6.33 -5.74
CA ASN A 21 25.13 -4.96 -5.23
C ASN A 21 26.54 -4.43 -4.99
N VAL A 22 26.90 -3.31 -5.64
CA VAL A 22 28.20 -2.63 -5.48
C VAL A 22 28.51 -2.27 -4.03
N PRO A 23 27.59 -1.74 -3.20
CA PRO A 23 27.90 -1.41 -1.81
C PRO A 23 28.37 -2.61 -0.98
N VAL A 24 27.87 -3.82 -1.25
CA VAL A 24 28.33 -5.05 -0.57
C VAL A 24 29.75 -5.37 -0.97
N ILE A 25 30.07 -5.28 -2.26
CA ILE A 25 31.42 -5.50 -2.78
C ILE A 25 32.41 -4.55 -2.08
N LEU A 26 32.08 -3.25 -2.06
CA LEU A 26 32.93 -2.24 -1.46
C LEU A 26 33.09 -2.43 0.07
N GLY A 27 32.01 -2.82 0.75
CA GLY A 27 32.04 -3.13 2.18
C GLY A 27 32.94 -4.29 2.55
N LYS A 28 33.17 -5.23 1.63
CA LYS A 28 33.99 -6.43 1.81
C LYS A 28 35.48 -6.24 1.47
N LEU A 29 35.85 -5.16 0.81
CA LEU A 29 37.25 -4.92 0.40
C LEU A 29 38.23 -4.91 1.57
N ASN A 30 37.78 -4.49 2.75
CA ASN A 30 38.59 -4.47 3.96
C ASN A 30 38.70 -5.85 4.66
N ASP A 31 37.95 -6.85 4.22
CA ASP A 31 37.94 -8.18 4.84
C ASP A 31 39.19 -8.99 4.46
N LYS A 32 39.86 -8.66 3.35
CA LYS A 32 41.07 -9.34 2.88
C LYS A 32 41.91 -8.45 1.95
N GLU A 33 43.23 -8.39 2.19
CA GLU A 33 44.18 -7.60 1.41
C GLU A 33 44.25 -7.97 -0.08
N ASN A 34 43.94 -9.20 -0.45
CA ASN A 34 44.01 -9.73 -1.81
C ASN A 34 42.63 -9.88 -2.48
N LEU A 35 41.67 -9.04 -2.11
CA LEU A 35 40.34 -9.02 -2.72
C LEU A 35 40.25 -7.90 -3.76
N GLU A 36 39.97 -8.26 -5.01
CA GLU A 36 39.76 -7.30 -6.10
C GLU A 36 38.26 -7.09 -6.35
N ALA A 37 37.85 -5.85 -6.44
CA ALA A 37 36.47 -5.46 -6.75
C ALA A 37 36.36 -5.05 -8.23
N VAL A 38 35.44 -5.69 -8.96
CA VAL A 38 35.17 -5.40 -10.38
C VAL A 38 33.73 -4.93 -10.57
N TYR A 39 33.54 -3.66 -10.80
CA TYR A 39 32.24 -3.04 -11.01
C TYR A 39 32.32 -1.99 -12.14
N GLU A 40 31.26 -1.23 -12.39
CA GLU A 40 31.13 -0.36 -13.55
C GLU A 40 32.35 0.54 -13.78
N ARG A 41 32.93 1.12 -12.75
CA ARG A 41 34.07 2.08 -12.82
C ARG A 41 35.43 1.40 -13.03
N CYS A 42 35.52 0.07 -12.92
CA CYS A 42 36.79 -0.65 -13.06
C CYS A 42 37.23 -0.73 -14.51
N THR A 43 38.52 -0.51 -14.76
CA THR A 43 39.14 -0.58 -16.09
C THR A 43 39.71 -1.96 -16.37
N PRO A 44 39.83 -2.41 -17.64
CA PRO A 44 40.53 -3.65 -18.00
C PRO A 44 41.96 -3.68 -17.48
N HIS A 45 42.63 -2.55 -17.41
CA HIS A 45 44.01 -2.47 -16.93
C HIS A 45 44.18 -2.90 -15.46
N THR A 46 43.28 -2.46 -14.57
CA THR A 46 43.29 -2.86 -13.15
C THR A 46 43.08 -4.37 -13.01
N ILE A 47 42.14 -4.93 -13.76
CA ILE A 47 41.86 -6.38 -13.72
C ILE A 47 43.06 -7.17 -14.24
N ASN A 48 43.64 -6.78 -15.37
CA ASN A 48 44.83 -7.42 -15.93
C ASN A 48 46.02 -7.37 -14.96
N LYS A 49 46.23 -6.21 -14.27
CA LYS A 49 47.29 -6.08 -13.26
C LYS A 49 47.06 -7.06 -12.10
N TYR A 50 45.82 -7.16 -11.59
CA TYR A 50 45.49 -8.07 -10.48
C TYR A 50 45.67 -9.54 -10.90
N LEU A 51 45.19 -9.95 -12.07
CA LEU A 51 45.32 -11.31 -12.56
C LEU A 51 46.77 -11.77 -12.72
N LYS A 52 47.70 -10.84 -13.02
CA LYS A 52 49.15 -11.11 -13.17
C LYS A 52 49.89 -11.19 -11.81
N MET A 53 49.27 -10.75 -10.71
CA MET A 53 49.93 -10.80 -9.39
C MET A 53 50.23 -12.27 -9.00
N ASP A 54 51.41 -12.50 -8.46
CA ASP A 54 51.78 -13.78 -7.86
C ASP A 54 51.34 -13.81 -6.41
N ILE A 55 50.03 -14.04 -6.20
CA ILE A 55 49.40 -14.14 -4.90
C ILE A 55 48.62 -15.45 -4.79
N PRO A 56 48.66 -16.11 -3.63
CA PRO A 56 47.88 -17.30 -3.41
C PRO A 56 46.40 -16.98 -3.28
N TYR A 57 45.56 -17.79 -3.91
CA TYR A 57 44.10 -17.75 -3.74
C TYR A 57 43.47 -16.39 -4.11
N LYS A 58 43.58 -16.02 -5.39
CA LYS A 58 42.96 -14.79 -5.94
C LYS A 58 41.47 -14.77 -5.70
N LYS A 59 40.99 -13.63 -5.21
CA LYS A 59 39.58 -13.40 -4.91
C LYS A 59 39.09 -12.18 -5.69
N ILE A 60 38.06 -12.37 -6.52
CA ILE A 60 37.46 -11.30 -7.30
C ILE A 60 35.97 -11.24 -6.92
N MET A 61 35.50 -10.08 -6.46
CA MET A 61 34.07 -9.81 -6.33
C MET A 61 33.63 -8.93 -7.49
N THR A 62 32.49 -9.27 -8.09
CA THR A 62 32.01 -8.56 -9.27
C THR A 62 30.49 -8.42 -9.28
N THR A 63 30.00 -7.32 -9.88
CA THR A 63 28.58 -7.25 -10.23
C THR A 63 28.30 -8.12 -11.46
N PRO A 64 27.05 -8.63 -11.61
CA PRO A 64 26.68 -9.43 -12.79
C PRO A 64 27.04 -8.76 -14.11
N GLU A 65 26.74 -7.47 -14.26
CA GLU A 65 27.00 -6.71 -15.50
C GLU A 65 28.48 -6.52 -15.80
N SER A 66 29.33 -6.56 -14.78
CA SER A 66 30.77 -6.34 -14.89
C SER A 66 31.55 -7.64 -15.08
N PHE A 67 30.94 -8.80 -14.89
CA PHE A 67 31.60 -10.10 -15.05
C PHE A 67 32.31 -10.24 -16.41
N LYS A 68 31.69 -9.74 -17.48
CA LYS A 68 32.30 -9.75 -18.84
C LYS A 68 33.68 -9.10 -18.92
N LYS A 69 34.00 -8.16 -18.01
CA LYS A 69 35.33 -7.53 -17.95
C LYS A 69 36.39 -8.50 -17.45
N ILE A 70 36.03 -9.35 -16.48
CA ILE A 70 36.91 -10.41 -15.97
C ILE A 70 37.18 -11.43 -17.06
N ARG A 71 36.11 -11.90 -17.73
CA ARG A 71 36.25 -12.85 -18.85
C ARG A 71 37.18 -12.33 -19.93
N LYS A 72 36.98 -11.05 -20.35
CA LYS A 72 37.83 -10.43 -21.36
C LYS A 72 39.30 -10.36 -20.92
N ALA A 73 39.56 -9.89 -19.70
CA ALA A 73 40.91 -9.79 -19.14
C ALA A 73 41.60 -11.18 -19.02
N ALA A 74 40.87 -12.20 -18.59
CA ALA A 74 41.38 -13.56 -18.50
C ALA A 74 41.75 -14.14 -19.90
N MET A 75 40.89 -13.91 -20.89
CA MET A 75 41.18 -14.32 -22.29
C MET A 75 42.44 -13.65 -22.84
N GLU A 76 42.65 -12.36 -22.61
CA GLU A 76 43.86 -11.64 -23.02
C GLU A 76 45.14 -12.19 -22.35
N LEU A 77 45.01 -12.82 -21.21
CA LEU A 77 46.13 -13.40 -20.44
C LEU A 77 46.24 -14.93 -20.57
N ASN A 78 45.42 -15.55 -21.43
CA ASN A 78 45.32 -17.02 -21.59
C ASN A 78 45.02 -17.74 -20.24
N ILE A 79 44.27 -17.15 -19.35
CA ILE A 79 43.83 -17.75 -18.09
C ILE A 79 42.46 -18.40 -18.29
N ASN A 80 42.36 -19.70 -18.01
CA ASN A 80 41.08 -20.42 -18.06
C ASN A 80 40.33 -20.29 -16.73
N ILE A 81 39.56 -19.20 -16.58
CA ILE A 81 38.81 -18.95 -15.33
C ILE A 81 37.82 -20.07 -15.01
N TYR A 82 37.28 -20.76 -16.00
CA TYR A 82 36.27 -21.81 -15.80
C TYR A 82 36.82 -23.06 -15.13
N LYS A 83 38.13 -23.33 -15.27
CA LYS A 83 38.82 -24.45 -14.62
C LYS A 83 39.57 -24.01 -13.38
N GLU A 84 40.17 -22.83 -13.42
CA GLU A 84 41.10 -22.38 -12.38
C GLU A 84 40.41 -21.69 -11.20
N TYR A 85 39.15 -21.27 -11.35
CA TYR A 85 38.40 -20.54 -10.34
C TYR A 85 37.10 -21.26 -9.95
N PHE A 86 36.76 -21.15 -8.68
CA PHE A 86 35.43 -21.46 -8.21
C PHE A 86 34.51 -20.24 -8.44
N CYS A 87 33.30 -20.45 -8.92
CA CYS A 87 32.32 -19.37 -9.11
C CYS A 87 31.20 -19.46 -8.07
N LEU A 88 31.07 -18.45 -7.25
CA LEU A 88 29.96 -18.27 -6.33
C LEU A 88 29.01 -17.19 -6.84
N PHE A 89 27.74 -17.52 -7.01
CA PHE A 89 26.71 -16.53 -7.26
C PHE A 89 25.95 -16.28 -5.94
N ASP A 90 26.20 -15.14 -5.31
CA ASP A 90 25.57 -14.75 -4.05
C ASP A 90 24.25 -14.02 -4.28
N GLU A 91 23.32 -14.07 -3.32
CA GLU A 91 21.96 -13.50 -3.41
C GLU A 91 21.27 -13.89 -4.72
N CYS A 92 21.32 -15.19 -5.08
CA CYS A 92 20.91 -15.68 -6.39
C CYS A 92 19.41 -15.52 -6.68
N GLU A 93 18.54 -15.32 -5.67
CA GLU A 93 17.13 -14.98 -5.85
C GLU A 93 16.94 -13.68 -6.62
N LYS A 94 17.96 -12.81 -6.63
CA LYS A 94 17.93 -11.56 -7.41
C LYS A 94 17.93 -11.79 -8.91
N LEU A 95 18.40 -12.95 -9.38
CA LEU A 95 18.24 -13.35 -10.79
C LEU A 95 16.78 -13.38 -11.22
N THR A 96 15.88 -13.74 -10.30
CA THR A 96 14.42 -13.76 -10.54
C THR A 96 13.79 -12.42 -10.16
N GLN A 97 14.04 -11.91 -8.95
CA GLN A 97 13.33 -10.73 -8.43
C GLN A 97 13.64 -9.43 -9.15
N ASP A 98 14.90 -9.23 -9.58
CA ASP A 98 15.35 -7.96 -10.13
C ASP A 98 15.31 -7.95 -11.69
N ILE A 99 14.95 -9.05 -12.35
CA ILE A 99 15.07 -9.21 -13.79
C ILE A 99 14.28 -8.19 -14.60
N ASP A 100 13.11 -7.77 -14.14
CA ASP A 100 12.22 -6.87 -14.86
C ASP A 100 12.80 -5.48 -15.07
N TYR A 101 13.48 -4.94 -14.05
CA TYR A 101 14.10 -3.61 -14.13
C TYR A 101 15.61 -3.65 -14.31
N ARG A 102 16.23 -4.83 -14.19
CA ARG A 102 17.67 -5.05 -14.27
C ARG A 102 18.00 -6.28 -15.11
N ARG A 103 17.55 -6.30 -16.37
CA ARG A 103 17.72 -7.46 -17.29
C ARG A 103 19.15 -7.99 -17.34
N LYS A 104 20.14 -7.11 -17.18
CA LYS A 104 21.56 -7.48 -17.23
C LYS A 104 22.04 -8.32 -16.05
N ILE A 105 21.21 -8.51 -15.02
CA ILE A 105 21.57 -9.32 -13.86
C ILE A 105 21.81 -10.79 -14.23
N SER A 106 21.11 -11.30 -15.25
CA SER A 106 21.28 -12.67 -15.75
C SER A 106 22.42 -12.87 -16.75
N GLN A 107 23.11 -11.79 -17.17
CA GLN A 107 24.21 -11.88 -18.17
C GLN A 107 25.26 -12.94 -17.87
N PRO A 108 25.78 -13.10 -16.61
CA PRO A 108 26.85 -14.05 -16.33
C PRO A 108 26.38 -15.49 -16.21
N ILE A 109 25.08 -15.77 -16.34
CA ILE A 109 24.56 -17.12 -16.05
C ILE A 109 25.11 -18.18 -17.01
N TYR A 110 25.28 -17.84 -18.28
CA TYR A 110 25.86 -18.76 -19.26
C TYR A 110 27.36 -19.01 -19.03
N ASP A 111 28.08 -18.00 -18.56
CA ASP A 111 29.45 -18.15 -18.10
C ASP A 111 29.53 -18.98 -16.81
N PHE A 112 28.61 -18.73 -15.87
CA PHE A 112 28.50 -19.46 -14.62
C PHE A 112 28.34 -20.97 -14.86
N PHE A 113 27.53 -21.37 -15.83
CA PHE A 113 27.35 -22.79 -16.15
C PHE A 113 28.61 -23.45 -16.73
N GLN A 114 29.57 -22.69 -17.26
CA GLN A 114 30.83 -23.24 -17.80
C GLN A 114 31.86 -23.55 -16.71
N PHE A 115 31.73 -22.98 -15.50
CA PHE A 115 32.68 -23.29 -14.43
C PHE A 115 32.58 -24.76 -14.02
N GLU A 116 33.75 -25.40 -13.82
CA GLU A 116 33.80 -26.76 -13.30
C GLU A 116 33.33 -26.84 -11.83
N GLN A 117 33.69 -25.83 -11.05
CA GLN A 117 33.29 -25.71 -9.65
C GLN A 117 32.47 -24.43 -9.44
N LYS A 118 31.24 -24.58 -9.01
CA LYS A 118 30.33 -23.44 -8.87
C LYS A 118 29.23 -23.72 -7.86
N ALA A 119 28.67 -22.66 -7.29
CA ALA A 119 27.49 -22.71 -6.43
C ALA A 119 26.69 -21.42 -6.53
N LEU A 120 25.38 -21.55 -6.32
CA LEU A 120 24.50 -20.42 -6.04
C LEU A 120 24.14 -20.45 -4.55
N VAL A 121 24.07 -19.29 -3.92
CA VAL A 121 23.70 -19.19 -2.52
C VAL A 121 22.67 -18.08 -2.32
N SER A 122 21.75 -18.31 -1.43
CA SER A 122 20.75 -17.33 -0.99
C SER A 122 20.30 -17.65 0.43
N ALA A 123 19.95 -16.63 1.19
CA ALA A 123 19.24 -16.79 2.45
C ALA A 123 17.74 -17.06 2.21
N THR A 124 17.24 -16.71 1.05
CA THR A 124 15.82 -16.72 0.65
C THR A 124 15.66 -17.22 -0.79
N PRO A 125 16.05 -18.50 -1.06
CA PRO A 125 16.08 -19.01 -2.43
C PRO A 125 14.69 -19.08 -3.04
N LEU A 126 14.61 -18.72 -4.32
CA LEU A 126 13.43 -18.91 -5.17
C LEU A 126 13.62 -20.10 -6.08
N GLU A 127 12.52 -20.69 -6.53
CA GLU A 127 12.57 -21.71 -7.57
C GLU A 127 13.12 -21.12 -8.86
N MET A 128 14.03 -21.85 -9.51
CA MET A 128 14.66 -21.46 -10.77
C MET A 128 14.45 -22.56 -11.80
N SER A 129 13.78 -22.23 -12.91
CA SER A 129 13.40 -23.19 -13.95
C SER A 129 14.41 -23.32 -15.08
N HIS A 130 15.58 -22.66 -14.99
CA HIS A 130 16.58 -22.71 -16.06
C HIS A 130 17.05 -24.15 -16.33
N PRO A 131 16.93 -24.68 -17.58
CA PRO A 131 17.14 -26.11 -17.88
C PRO A 131 18.55 -26.63 -17.55
N GLU A 132 19.54 -25.75 -17.54
CA GLU A 132 20.92 -26.11 -17.21
C GLU A 132 21.11 -26.61 -15.77
N PHE A 133 20.24 -26.21 -14.84
CA PHE A 133 20.31 -26.71 -13.45
C PHE A 133 20.04 -28.21 -13.40
N GLU A 134 19.01 -28.66 -14.09
CA GLU A 134 18.68 -30.08 -14.18
C GLU A 134 19.73 -30.84 -15.01
N ARG A 135 20.09 -30.30 -16.19
CA ARG A 135 21.06 -30.92 -17.09
C ARG A 135 22.43 -31.16 -16.44
N GLN A 136 22.86 -30.23 -15.56
CA GLN A 136 24.15 -30.33 -14.86
C GLN A 136 24.06 -30.98 -13.49
N GLY A 137 22.87 -31.45 -13.07
CA GLY A 137 22.68 -32.18 -11.82
C GLY A 137 22.87 -31.32 -10.58
N PHE A 138 22.45 -30.04 -10.60
CA PHE A 138 22.49 -29.19 -9.42
C PHE A 138 21.62 -29.76 -8.30
N GLN A 139 22.15 -29.70 -7.07
CA GLN A 139 21.46 -30.17 -5.88
C GLN A 139 21.17 -29.00 -4.95
N LEU A 140 19.95 -28.96 -4.41
CA LEU A 140 19.59 -28.01 -3.37
C LEU A 140 20.08 -28.52 -2.01
N ILE A 141 20.99 -27.79 -1.39
CA ILE A 141 21.47 -28.05 -0.02
C ILE A 141 20.85 -27.00 0.90
N LYS A 142 19.95 -27.41 1.77
CA LYS A 142 19.35 -26.56 2.80
C LYS A 142 20.19 -26.65 4.08
N ILE A 143 20.70 -25.53 4.54
CA ILE A 143 21.47 -25.42 5.79
C ILE A 143 20.59 -24.64 6.78
N GLU A 144 20.18 -25.31 7.85
CA GLU A 144 19.39 -24.72 8.92
C GLU A 144 20.20 -24.69 10.22
N PRO A 145 20.11 -23.59 11.00
CA PRO A 145 20.68 -23.57 12.35
C PRO A 145 19.99 -24.59 13.25
N ASP A 146 20.73 -25.15 14.20
CA ASP A 146 20.24 -26.08 15.21
C ASP A 146 19.69 -25.39 16.49
N TYR A 147 19.60 -24.08 16.47
CA TYR A 147 19.03 -23.26 17.54
C TYR A 147 17.77 -22.51 17.05
N ASP A 148 16.94 -22.01 17.97
CA ASP A 148 15.79 -21.19 17.65
C ASP A 148 16.24 -19.85 17.04
N TYR A 149 16.01 -19.71 15.74
CA TYR A 149 16.35 -18.52 14.96
C TYR A 149 15.13 -17.70 14.58
N LYS A 150 13.93 -18.12 15.01
CA LYS A 150 12.70 -17.41 14.70
C LYS A 150 12.72 -15.98 15.25
N LYS A 151 12.07 -15.09 14.55
CA LYS A 151 11.98 -13.68 14.90
C LYS A 151 10.53 -13.30 15.11
N ASP A 152 10.29 -12.52 16.16
CA ASP A 152 8.95 -12.00 16.42
C ASP A 152 8.62 -10.93 15.39
N LEU A 153 7.41 -11.02 14.82
CA LEU A 153 6.86 -10.09 13.85
C LEU A 153 5.40 -9.79 14.20
N GLU A 154 5.07 -8.52 14.30
CA GLU A 154 3.67 -8.07 14.38
C GLU A 154 3.16 -7.76 12.98
N LEU A 155 2.15 -8.52 12.52
CA LEU A 155 1.45 -8.29 11.26
C LEU A 155 0.15 -7.54 11.54
N ILE A 156 0.07 -6.29 11.10
CA ILE A 156 -1.12 -5.45 11.21
C ILE A 156 -1.74 -5.28 9.82
N VAL A 157 -2.89 -5.92 9.61
CA VAL A 157 -3.70 -5.71 8.40
C VAL A 157 -4.79 -4.69 8.70
N THR A 158 -4.93 -3.68 7.84
CA THR A 158 -5.88 -2.58 8.08
C THR A 158 -6.46 -2.01 6.78
N ASN A 159 -7.67 -1.46 6.87
CA ASN A 159 -8.28 -0.64 5.82
C ASN A 159 -8.06 0.87 6.02
N SER A 160 -7.38 1.28 7.10
CA SER A 160 -7.04 2.67 7.41
C SER A 160 -5.55 2.80 7.73
N TYR A 161 -4.76 2.84 6.67
CA TYR A 161 -3.31 2.79 6.69
C TYR A 161 -2.67 3.95 7.47
N TYR A 162 -3.04 5.19 7.13
CA TYR A 162 -2.47 6.38 7.77
C TYR A 162 -2.82 6.51 9.26
N LYS A 163 -4.07 6.18 9.63
CA LYS A 163 -4.49 6.17 11.04
C LYS A 163 -3.68 5.13 11.83
N ARG A 164 -3.55 3.92 11.27
CA ARG A 164 -2.82 2.84 11.94
C ARG A 164 -1.32 3.14 12.07
N LEU A 165 -0.71 3.66 11.01
CA LEU A 165 0.69 4.07 11.04
C LEU A 165 0.94 5.13 12.12
N ARG A 166 0.07 6.14 12.22
CA ARG A 166 0.18 7.17 13.27
C ARG A 166 0.13 6.57 14.67
N ILE A 167 -0.83 5.67 14.95
CA ILE A 167 -0.94 4.99 16.24
C ILE A 167 0.35 4.22 16.56
N VAL A 168 0.89 3.47 15.60
CA VAL A 168 2.14 2.72 15.81
C VAL A 168 3.32 3.66 16.07
N LEU A 169 3.44 4.76 15.33
CA LEU A 169 4.50 5.75 15.54
C LEU A 169 4.38 6.47 16.89
N ASP A 170 3.16 6.75 17.37
CA ASP A 170 2.90 7.31 18.69
C ASP A 170 3.33 6.34 19.80
N ASN A 171 3.10 5.03 19.62
CA ASN A 171 3.59 4.00 20.55
C ASN A 171 5.13 3.91 20.55
N LEU A 172 5.78 4.25 19.44
CA LEU A 172 7.24 4.27 19.27
C LEU A 172 7.87 5.65 19.55
N LYS A 173 7.17 6.57 20.21
CA LYS A 173 7.65 7.94 20.46
C LYS A 173 8.99 8.00 21.19
N ASP A 174 9.27 7.03 22.05
CA ASP A 174 10.50 6.94 22.86
C ASP A 174 11.64 6.22 22.13
N SER A 175 11.39 5.62 20.95
CA SER A 175 12.40 5.00 20.11
C SER A 175 13.41 6.04 19.63
N LYS A 176 14.71 5.69 19.67
CA LYS A 176 15.78 6.55 19.15
C LYS A 176 15.87 6.51 17.63
N HIS A 177 15.60 5.36 17.04
CA HIS A 177 15.67 5.16 15.61
C HIS A 177 14.50 4.26 15.17
N ILE A 178 13.70 4.75 14.25
CA ILE A 178 12.63 3.99 13.58
C ILE A 178 13.09 3.83 12.13
N CYS A 179 13.21 2.58 11.68
CA CYS A 179 13.63 2.23 10.33
C CYS A 179 12.40 1.76 9.54
N ILE A 180 11.99 2.54 8.56
CA ILE A 180 10.74 2.39 7.80
C ILE A 180 11.07 1.95 6.38
N PHE A 181 10.64 0.75 6.00
CA PHE A 181 10.82 0.17 4.68
C PHE A 181 9.56 0.35 3.85
N PHE A 182 9.64 1.22 2.83
CA PHE A 182 8.53 1.55 1.96
C PHE A 182 8.98 1.83 0.52
N ASN A 183 8.55 1.02 -0.43
CA ASN A 183 9.06 1.06 -1.80
C ASN A 183 8.32 2.06 -2.72
N VAL A 184 7.96 3.23 -2.21
CA VAL A 184 7.36 4.30 -3.02
C VAL A 184 7.96 5.65 -2.63
N THR A 185 8.79 6.21 -3.51
CA THR A 185 9.49 7.49 -3.27
C THR A 185 8.52 8.65 -2.99
N ASP A 186 7.45 8.77 -3.80
CA ASP A 186 6.44 9.81 -3.59
C ASP A 186 5.66 9.58 -2.29
N GLY A 187 5.29 8.32 -2.01
CA GLY A 187 4.63 7.94 -0.77
C GLY A 187 5.47 8.24 0.47
N ILE A 188 6.80 8.07 0.42
CA ILE A 188 7.68 8.50 1.50
C ILE A 188 7.58 10.01 1.69
N GLY A 189 7.58 10.79 0.59
CA GLY A 189 7.38 12.23 0.65
C GLY A 189 6.05 12.61 1.30
N ASP A 190 4.98 11.95 0.91
CA ASP A 190 3.64 12.15 1.47
C ASP A 190 3.58 11.80 2.97
N LEU A 191 4.27 10.73 3.40
CA LEU A 191 4.38 10.37 4.81
C LEU A 191 5.10 11.45 5.61
N ILE A 192 6.23 11.97 5.12
CA ILE A 192 6.99 13.03 5.78
C ILE A 192 6.12 14.29 5.95
N ASP A 193 5.43 14.71 4.90
CA ASP A 193 4.59 15.90 4.90
C ASP A 193 3.35 15.73 5.82
N ASN A 194 2.63 14.61 5.71
CA ASN A 194 1.40 14.35 6.46
C ASN A 194 1.64 14.08 7.96
N LEU A 195 2.76 13.44 8.30
CA LEU A 195 3.15 13.18 9.68
C LEU A 195 3.97 14.31 10.29
N LYS A 196 4.33 15.35 9.49
CA LYS A 196 5.14 16.50 9.90
C LYS A 196 6.45 16.10 10.57
N VAL A 197 7.11 15.10 9.98
CA VAL A 197 8.37 14.56 10.51
C VAL A 197 9.51 15.54 10.26
N THR A 198 10.27 15.89 11.30
CA THR A 198 11.36 16.87 11.20
C THR A 198 12.76 16.24 11.26
N ASP A 199 12.94 15.21 12.08
CA ASP A 199 14.21 14.46 12.22
C ASP A 199 14.15 13.17 11.40
N TYR A 200 14.49 13.26 10.10
CA TYR A 200 14.41 12.14 9.17
C TYR A 200 15.57 12.06 8.19
N LYS A 201 15.80 10.85 7.66
CA LYS A 201 16.65 10.57 6.50
C LYS A 201 15.93 9.61 5.54
N VAL A 202 16.13 9.80 4.23
CA VAL A 202 15.57 8.93 3.20
C VAL A 202 16.71 8.31 2.40
N PHE A 203 16.72 6.98 2.30
CA PHE A 203 17.72 6.20 1.59
C PHE A 203 17.10 5.57 0.35
N CYS A 204 17.53 6.02 -0.83
CA CYS A 204 16.91 5.60 -2.09
C CYS A 204 17.92 5.69 -3.26
N SER A 205 17.49 5.39 -4.50
CA SER A 205 18.36 5.54 -5.67
C SER A 205 18.70 7.01 -5.96
N GLN A 206 19.80 7.25 -6.67
CA GLN A 206 20.23 8.62 -7.05
C GLN A 206 19.09 9.39 -7.76
N LYS A 207 18.38 8.73 -8.69
CA LYS A 207 17.23 9.33 -9.39
C LYS A 207 16.11 9.73 -8.42
N SER A 208 15.85 8.91 -7.40
CA SER A 208 14.86 9.19 -6.35
C SER A 208 15.33 10.31 -5.43
N VAL A 209 16.63 10.38 -5.11
CA VAL A 209 17.22 11.50 -4.35
C VAL A 209 16.97 12.83 -5.06
N GLU A 210 17.23 12.88 -6.37
CA GLU A 210 17.00 14.10 -7.16
C GLU A 210 15.52 14.50 -7.19
N LYS A 211 14.62 13.51 -7.31
CA LYS A 211 13.17 13.72 -7.28
C LYS A 211 12.70 14.31 -5.94
N LEU A 212 13.14 13.73 -4.83
CA LEU A 212 12.81 14.18 -3.48
C LEU A 212 13.35 15.59 -3.18
N LYS A 213 14.58 15.88 -3.59
CA LYS A 213 15.17 17.21 -3.43
C LYS A 213 14.39 18.29 -4.19
N LYS A 214 13.90 17.99 -5.39
CA LYS A 214 13.01 18.91 -6.14
C LYS A 214 11.68 19.19 -5.41
N ARG A 215 11.22 18.25 -4.59
CA ARG A 215 10.03 18.39 -3.72
C ARG A 215 10.34 19.16 -2.41
N GLY A 216 11.60 19.47 -2.13
CA GLY A 216 12.03 20.13 -0.88
C GLY A 216 12.47 19.16 0.23
N ILE A 217 12.50 17.87 -0.03
CA ILE A 217 12.98 16.83 0.90
C ILE A 217 14.50 16.70 0.73
N ILE A 218 15.25 17.49 1.50
CA ILE A 218 16.71 17.65 1.33
C ILE A 218 17.53 16.51 1.95
N ASN A 219 17.00 15.84 2.98
CA ASN A 219 17.68 14.77 3.72
C ASN A 219 17.51 13.41 3.02
N ALA A 220 17.76 13.38 1.70
CA ALA A 220 17.71 12.18 0.87
C ALA A 220 19.12 11.80 0.37
N TYR A 221 19.48 10.52 0.48
CA TYR A 221 20.83 9.99 0.27
C TYR A 221 20.82 8.72 -0.56
N GLU A 222 21.84 8.51 -1.38
CA GLU A 222 22.04 7.29 -2.15
C GLU A 222 22.69 6.17 -1.33
N GLN A 223 23.41 6.52 -0.27
CA GLN A 223 24.07 5.60 0.65
C GLN A 223 23.59 5.87 2.07
N ILE A 224 23.76 4.88 2.98
CA ILE A 224 23.39 5.10 4.37
C ILE A 224 24.32 6.15 4.98
N ASP A 225 23.73 7.22 5.46
CA ASP A 225 24.41 8.33 6.13
C ASP A 225 24.22 8.24 7.64
N TYR A 226 25.32 8.08 8.36
CA TYR A 226 25.32 7.92 9.81
C TYR A 226 25.68 9.24 10.52
N PRO A 227 25.19 9.48 11.78
CA PRO A 227 24.28 8.61 12.53
C PRO A 227 22.87 8.57 11.92
N LEU A 228 22.13 7.52 12.21
CA LEU A 228 20.72 7.44 11.83
C LEU A 228 19.92 8.57 12.49
N ALA A 229 18.91 9.08 11.79
CA ALA A 229 17.93 10.01 12.33
C ALA A 229 16.92 9.27 13.23
N LYS A 230 15.96 10.00 13.80
CA LYS A 230 14.83 9.35 14.47
C LYS A 230 14.01 8.51 13.49
N TYR A 231 13.69 9.06 12.31
CA TYR A 231 12.96 8.37 11.25
C TYR A 231 13.86 8.13 10.04
N ASN A 232 14.01 6.88 9.63
CA ASN A 232 14.88 6.50 8.53
C ASN A 232 14.07 5.70 7.51
N PHE A 233 13.85 6.26 6.33
CA PHE A 233 13.06 5.63 5.27
C PHE A 233 13.98 4.93 4.28
N PHE A 234 13.63 3.67 3.93
CA PHE A 234 14.39 2.83 3.01
C PHE A 234 13.51 2.35 1.87
N THR A 235 13.96 2.53 0.62
CA THR A 235 13.34 1.89 -0.54
C THR A 235 13.89 0.49 -0.78
N CYS A 236 13.31 -0.28 -1.72
CA CYS A 236 13.68 -1.68 -2.00
C CYS A 236 15.18 -1.91 -2.27
N ARG A 237 15.92 -0.89 -2.70
CA ARG A 237 17.38 -0.94 -2.86
C ARG A 237 18.10 -1.36 -1.58
N PHE A 238 17.49 -1.14 -0.42
CA PHE A 238 18.06 -1.40 0.90
C PHE A 238 17.43 -2.63 1.59
N TYR A 239 16.56 -3.37 0.93
CA TYR A 239 15.94 -4.56 1.49
C TYR A 239 16.92 -5.73 1.61
N SER A 240 17.89 -5.78 0.70
CA SER A 240 18.94 -6.78 0.70
C SER A 240 20.32 -6.14 0.68
N ALA A 241 21.35 -6.90 0.92
CA ALA A 241 22.75 -6.63 0.62
C ALA A 241 23.52 -5.66 1.52
N LEU A 242 22.91 -4.70 2.22
CA LEU A 242 23.62 -3.76 3.09
C LEU A 242 23.31 -4.01 4.56
N ASP A 243 24.36 -4.06 5.40
CA ASP A 243 24.17 -4.10 6.85
C ASP A 243 23.87 -2.70 7.39
N ILE A 244 22.78 -2.57 8.14
CA ILE A 244 22.39 -1.34 8.81
C ILE A 244 22.99 -1.38 10.22
N LEU A 245 23.99 -0.53 10.45
CA LEU A 245 24.68 -0.46 11.74
C LEU A 245 23.91 0.47 12.69
N ASN A 246 23.42 -0.06 13.78
CA ASN A 246 22.57 0.66 14.73
C ASN A 246 23.30 1.27 15.94
N GLY A 247 24.62 1.27 15.96
CA GLY A 247 25.41 1.86 17.05
C GLY A 247 25.05 1.28 18.43
N LYS A 248 24.74 2.17 19.39
CA LYS A 248 24.37 1.79 20.77
C LYS A 248 22.87 1.52 20.97
N HIS A 249 22.02 2.01 20.08
CA HIS A 249 20.57 1.96 20.22
C HIS A 249 19.97 1.01 19.19
N LYS A 250 19.16 0.07 19.68
CA LYS A 250 18.41 -0.85 18.82
C LYS A 250 17.25 -0.08 18.16
N PRO A 251 17.08 -0.15 16.84
CA PRO A 251 15.97 0.50 16.16
C PRO A 251 14.68 -0.33 16.29
N ASP A 252 13.56 0.31 16.01
CA ASP A 252 12.30 -0.34 15.70
C ASP A 252 12.14 -0.38 14.18
N ILE A 253 11.67 -1.52 13.64
CA ILE A 253 11.57 -1.77 12.21
C ILE A 253 10.11 -1.77 11.81
N LEU A 254 9.74 -0.91 10.86
CA LEU A 254 8.42 -0.88 10.24
C LEU A 254 8.54 -1.26 8.76
N ILE A 255 7.81 -2.27 8.35
CA ILE A 255 7.59 -2.62 6.95
C ILE A 255 6.21 -2.08 6.56
N LEU A 256 6.13 -1.37 5.44
CA LEU A 256 4.90 -0.72 5.01
C LEU A 256 4.47 -1.22 3.63
N THR A 257 3.21 -1.65 3.53
CA THR A 257 2.54 -1.97 2.27
C THR A 257 1.24 -1.20 2.16
N ASP A 258 1.12 -0.36 1.13
CA ASP A 258 -0.12 0.33 0.80
C ASP A 258 -0.50 0.08 -0.67
N LEU A 259 -1.40 -0.86 -0.90
CA LEU A 259 -1.82 -1.29 -2.25
C LEU A 259 -2.57 -0.21 -3.02
N ARG A 260 -3.13 0.79 -2.34
CA ARG A 260 -3.78 1.95 -2.98
C ARG A 260 -2.75 2.88 -3.58
N THR A 261 -1.63 3.08 -2.88
CA THR A 261 -0.52 3.86 -3.40
C THR A 261 0.14 3.13 -4.58
N ALA A 262 0.49 1.86 -4.42
CA ALA A 262 1.07 1.05 -5.49
C ALA A 262 1.12 -0.44 -5.15
N GLN A 263 0.82 -1.30 -6.12
CA GLN A 263 0.93 -2.76 -5.94
C GLN A 263 2.36 -3.23 -5.69
N TRP A 264 3.38 -2.52 -6.20
CA TRP A 264 4.79 -2.86 -5.95
C TRP A 264 5.29 -2.52 -4.52
N THR A 265 4.39 -2.10 -3.62
CA THR A 265 4.67 -2.01 -2.18
C THR A 265 4.49 -3.35 -1.48
N MET A 266 3.93 -4.36 -2.15
CA MET A 266 3.83 -5.71 -1.60
C MET A 266 5.21 -6.22 -1.19
N ILE A 267 5.26 -6.86 -0.03
CA ILE A 267 6.46 -7.49 0.52
C ILE A 267 6.26 -9.00 0.49
N ASP A 268 7.19 -9.72 -0.09
CA ASP A 268 7.18 -11.17 -0.05
C ASP A 268 7.65 -11.67 1.32
N PRO A 269 6.80 -12.39 2.10
CA PRO A 269 7.18 -12.96 3.38
C PRO A 269 8.41 -13.89 3.31
N PHE A 270 8.57 -14.63 2.19
CA PHE A 270 9.63 -15.63 2.01
C PHE A 270 10.98 -15.04 1.63
N THR A 271 11.00 -13.81 1.10
CA THR A 271 12.24 -13.17 0.65
C THR A 271 12.46 -11.83 1.33
N GLU A 272 11.73 -10.79 0.93
CA GLU A 272 12.00 -9.42 1.33
C GLU A 272 11.85 -9.19 2.83
N ALA A 273 10.80 -9.75 3.47
CA ALA A 273 10.62 -9.59 4.91
C ALA A 273 11.78 -10.20 5.71
N ILE A 274 12.26 -11.38 5.32
CA ILE A 274 13.42 -12.05 5.93
C ILE A 274 14.69 -11.24 5.69
N GLN A 275 14.87 -10.74 4.47
CA GLN A 275 16.06 -9.95 4.11
C GLN A 275 16.09 -8.61 4.85
N ILE A 276 14.99 -7.88 4.93
CA ILE A 276 14.87 -6.62 5.69
C ILE A 276 15.31 -6.84 7.14
N GLN A 277 14.74 -7.86 7.80
CA GLN A 277 15.11 -8.21 9.17
C GLN A 277 16.60 -8.53 9.29
N GLY A 278 17.16 -9.25 8.31
CA GLY A 278 18.56 -9.66 8.27
C GLY A 278 19.56 -8.52 8.05
N ARG A 279 19.13 -7.29 7.74
CA ARG A 279 20.03 -6.13 7.54
C ARG A 279 20.56 -5.56 8.84
N PHE A 280 19.91 -5.79 9.96
CA PHE A 280 20.29 -5.26 11.26
C PHE A 280 21.25 -6.21 11.96
N ARG A 281 22.55 -5.98 11.73
CA ARG A 281 23.63 -6.83 12.28
C ARG A 281 24.48 -6.06 13.28
N LYS A 282 24.94 -6.75 14.32
CA LYS A 282 25.91 -6.24 15.28
C LYS A 282 27.28 -6.89 15.05
N LYS A 283 28.33 -6.12 15.29
CA LYS A 283 29.67 -6.70 15.45
C LYS A 283 29.74 -7.30 16.88
N GLY A 284 29.34 -8.57 17.06
CA GLY A 284 29.40 -9.25 18.37
C GLY A 284 28.35 -10.34 18.56
N LYS A 285 28.35 -11.00 19.72
CA LYS A 285 27.58 -12.22 20.03
C LYS A 285 26.10 -12.01 20.45
N ASP A 286 25.59 -10.80 20.47
CA ASP A 286 24.18 -10.56 20.88
C ASP A 286 23.20 -10.80 19.72
N ASP A 287 22.24 -11.69 19.90
CA ASP A 287 21.32 -12.18 18.87
C ASP A 287 20.21 -11.19 18.46
N VAL A 288 19.86 -10.22 19.32
CA VAL A 288 18.77 -9.27 19.03
C VAL A 288 19.33 -7.90 18.71
N THR A 289 19.16 -7.47 17.46
CA THR A 289 19.75 -6.25 16.91
C THR A 289 18.76 -5.09 16.71
N TYR A 290 17.47 -5.31 17.01
CA TYR A 290 16.38 -4.34 16.96
C TYR A 290 15.39 -4.59 18.12
N ASN A 291 14.49 -3.64 18.40
CA ASN A 291 13.49 -3.76 19.46
C ASN A 291 12.23 -4.46 18.98
N SER A 292 11.68 -4.02 17.85
CA SER A 292 10.46 -4.57 17.28
C SER A 292 10.54 -4.66 15.76
N LEU A 293 9.71 -5.54 15.20
CA LEU A 293 9.50 -5.68 13.76
C LEU A 293 7.99 -5.73 13.51
N THR A 294 7.46 -4.73 12.85
CA THR A 294 6.03 -4.60 12.55
C THR A 294 5.82 -4.44 11.05
N HIS A 295 4.91 -5.21 10.47
CA HIS A 295 4.44 -5.01 9.10
C HIS A 295 3.02 -4.46 9.12
N ILE A 296 2.85 -3.22 8.67
CA ILE A 296 1.54 -2.57 8.49
C ILE A 296 1.17 -2.68 7.01
N THR A 297 0.02 -3.27 6.72
CA THR A 297 -0.39 -3.55 5.36
C THR A 297 -1.87 -3.33 5.12
N THR A 298 -2.21 -2.92 3.90
CA THR A 298 -3.55 -3.07 3.33
C THR A 298 -3.62 -4.37 2.54
N ILE A 299 -4.83 -4.84 2.27
CA ILE A 299 -5.13 -5.95 1.36
C ILE A 299 -6.12 -5.48 0.29
N ASP A 300 -6.17 -6.17 -0.84
CA ASP A 300 -7.16 -5.94 -1.89
C ASP A 300 -7.75 -7.27 -2.37
N PRO A 301 -8.97 -7.62 -1.92
CA PRO A 301 -9.64 -8.85 -2.35
C PRO A 301 -9.88 -8.94 -3.86
N ASN A 302 -9.84 -7.81 -4.56
CA ASN A 302 -10.09 -7.72 -6.00
C ASN A 302 -8.79 -7.75 -6.82
N ILE A 303 -7.63 -7.86 -6.18
CA ILE A 303 -6.36 -7.95 -6.92
C ILE A 303 -6.39 -9.17 -7.84
N ARG A 304 -6.14 -8.93 -9.11
CA ARG A 304 -6.15 -10.03 -10.09
C ARG A 304 -4.90 -10.88 -9.91
N VAL A 305 -5.11 -12.16 -9.65
CA VAL A 305 -4.08 -13.20 -9.62
C VAL A 305 -4.31 -14.15 -10.79
N ARG A 306 -3.27 -14.41 -11.57
CA ARG A 306 -3.34 -15.31 -12.71
C ARG A 306 -2.91 -16.71 -12.32
N SER A 307 -3.63 -17.69 -12.79
CA SER A 307 -3.24 -19.10 -12.70
C SER A 307 -2.00 -19.39 -13.54
N LYS A 308 -1.30 -20.49 -13.24
CA LYS A 308 -0.15 -20.96 -14.06
C LYS A 308 -0.53 -21.13 -15.54
N GLY A 309 -1.75 -21.59 -15.83
CA GLY A 309 -2.25 -21.73 -17.18
C GLY A 309 -2.44 -20.39 -17.89
N GLU A 310 -3.02 -19.40 -17.20
CA GLU A 310 -3.17 -18.04 -17.76
C GLU A 310 -1.84 -17.38 -18.04
N ILE A 311 -0.84 -17.56 -17.16
CA ILE A 311 0.53 -17.04 -17.39
C ILE A 311 1.12 -17.69 -18.62
N ARG A 312 1.04 -19.03 -18.74
CA ARG A 312 1.55 -19.77 -19.92
C ARG A 312 0.89 -19.28 -21.21
N ASN A 313 -0.43 -19.23 -21.25
CA ASN A 313 -1.16 -18.74 -22.43
C ASN A 313 -0.74 -17.30 -22.81
N ARG A 314 -0.46 -16.46 -21.81
CA ARG A 314 -0.01 -15.08 -22.06
C ARG A 314 1.40 -15.04 -22.65
N ILE A 315 2.30 -15.88 -22.17
CA ILE A 315 3.65 -16.03 -22.74
C ILE A 315 3.55 -16.49 -24.18
N ASP A 316 2.75 -17.51 -24.45
CA ASP A 316 2.54 -18.03 -25.80
C ASP A 316 1.99 -16.95 -26.75
N GLN A 317 1.07 -16.10 -26.27
CA GLN A 317 0.57 -14.95 -27.05
C GLN A 317 1.66 -13.91 -27.32
N PHE A 318 2.53 -13.62 -26.36
CA PHE A 318 3.65 -12.68 -26.57
C PHE A 318 4.62 -13.21 -27.64
N ILE A 319 4.93 -14.50 -27.58
CA ILE A 319 5.76 -15.19 -28.57
C ILE A 319 5.10 -15.14 -29.95
N ALA A 320 3.82 -15.48 -30.04
CA ALA A 320 3.08 -15.48 -31.31
C ALA A 320 3.02 -14.09 -31.94
N ASN A 321 2.73 -13.05 -31.15
CA ASN A 321 2.70 -11.67 -31.64
C ASN A 321 4.07 -11.19 -32.14
N TYR A 322 5.14 -11.54 -31.43
CA TYR A 322 6.50 -11.21 -31.85
C TYR A 322 6.86 -11.90 -33.16
N ASN A 323 6.57 -13.19 -33.29
CA ASN A 323 6.85 -13.96 -34.51
C ASN A 323 6.07 -13.43 -35.71
N LEU A 324 4.79 -13.03 -35.50
CA LEU A 324 3.99 -12.43 -36.57
C LEU A 324 4.62 -11.12 -37.07
N LEU A 325 5.03 -10.23 -36.18
CA LEU A 325 5.70 -8.98 -36.59
C LEU A 325 7.05 -9.26 -37.24
N LYS A 326 7.80 -10.25 -36.76
CA LYS A 326 9.06 -10.68 -37.37
C LYS A 326 8.88 -11.17 -38.81
N GLU A 327 7.87 -12.02 -39.05
CA GLU A 327 7.52 -12.49 -40.38
C GLU A 327 7.12 -11.34 -41.32
N GLN A 328 6.33 -10.38 -40.83
CA GLN A 328 5.96 -9.19 -41.60
C GLN A 328 7.17 -8.31 -41.94
N ARG A 329 8.09 -8.12 -40.98
CA ARG A 329 9.34 -7.38 -41.22
C ARG A 329 10.20 -8.07 -42.27
N ASP A 330 10.40 -9.36 -42.12
CA ASP A 330 11.29 -10.14 -42.99
C ASP A 330 10.67 -10.35 -44.42
N GLY A 331 9.34 -10.25 -44.54
CA GLY A 331 8.59 -10.35 -45.80
C GLY A 331 8.43 -9.03 -46.56
N THR A 332 8.92 -7.89 -46.05
CA THR A 332 8.85 -6.61 -46.77
C THR A 332 10.24 -6.12 -47.20
N GLU A 333 10.35 -5.59 -48.43
CA GLU A 333 11.58 -4.95 -48.95
C GLU A 333 11.61 -3.43 -48.67
N ASP A 334 10.51 -2.87 -48.13
CA ASP A 334 10.38 -1.44 -47.81
C ASP A 334 11.08 -1.12 -46.48
N GLU A 335 12.20 -0.41 -46.55
CA GLU A 335 13.02 -0.04 -45.37
C GLU A 335 12.24 0.79 -44.33
N PHE A 336 11.31 1.67 -44.75
CA PHE A 336 10.49 2.46 -43.83
C PHE A 336 9.50 1.58 -43.07
N LYS A 337 8.89 0.60 -43.75
CA LYS A 337 8.01 -0.38 -43.13
C LYS A 337 8.78 -1.29 -42.19
N GLN A 338 9.97 -1.79 -42.60
CA GLN A 338 10.84 -2.58 -41.72
C GLN A 338 11.17 -1.85 -40.44
N LYS A 339 11.50 -0.54 -40.50
CA LYS A 339 11.81 0.28 -39.36
C LYS A 339 10.60 0.46 -38.44
N ALA A 340 9.43 0.76 -38.99
CA ALA A 340 8.20 0.89 -38.19
C ALA A 340 7.85 -0.41 -37.49
N ILE A 341 7.91 -1.56 -38.17
CA ILE A 341 7.67 -2.87 -37.55
C ILE A 341 8.71 -3.16 -36.45
N LEU A 342 9.97 -2.76 -36.63
CA LEU A 342 11.00 -2.94 -35.62
C LEU A 342 10.68 -2.12 -34.35
N GLU A 343 10.24 -0.88 -34.48
CA GLU A 343 9.79 -0.04 -33.36
C GLU A 343 8.60 -0.69 -32.63
N ASP A 344 7.63 -1.25 -33.35
CA ASP A 344 6.52 -2.00 -32.78
C ASP A 344 7.01 -3.26 -32.03
N MET A 345 7.94 -4.02 -32.62
CA MET A 345 8.54 -5.21 -31.99
C MET A 345 9.28 -4.86 -30.69
N GLU A 346 10.00 -3.74 -30.66
CA GLU A 346 10.72 -3.25 -29.46
C GLU A 346 9.76 -2.84 -28.33
N SER A 347 8.54 -2.42 -28.67
CA SER A 347 7.50 -2.05 -27.71
C SER A 347 6.74 -3.23 -27.12
N LEU A 348 6.88 -4.44 -27.70
CA LEU A 348 6.16 -5.62 -27.23
C LEU A 348 6.63 -6.08 -25.85
N LYS A 349 5.68 -6.61 -25.07
CA LYS A 349 5.95 -7.28 -23.79
C LYS A 349 6.85 -8.53 -23.93
N TYR A 350 6.98 -9.06 -25.11
CA TYR A 350 7.94 -10.13 -25.42
C TYR A 350 9.38 -9.73 -25.09
N GLN A 351 9.72 -8.45 -25.29
CA GLN A 351 11.05 -7.92 -24.97
C GLN A 351 11.40 -8.06 -23.47
N ASP A 352 10.40 -8.09 -22.58
CA ASP A 352 10.61 -8.32 -21.13
C ASP A 352 10.96 -9.78 -20.82
N LEU A 353 10.71 -10.70 -21.76
CA LEU A 353 10.91 -12.14 -21.59
C LEU A 353 12.21 -12.67 -22.20
N ILE A 354 12.95 -11.87 -22.94
CA ILE A 354 14.16 -12.32 -23.64
C ILE A 354 15.43 -11.77 -22.99
N ASP A 355 16.51 -12.53 -23.14
CA ASP A 355 17.84 -12.12 -22.76
C ASP A 355 18.53 -11.29 -23.89
N GLU A 356 19.81 -10.95 -23.70
CA GLU A 356 20.60 -10.19 -24.70
C GLU A 356 20.87 -10.97 -26.00
N ARG A 357 20.67 -12.28 -26.03
CA ARG A 357 20.80 -13.12 -27.23
C ARG A 357 19.51 -13.20 -28.03
N GLY A 358 18.41 -12.70 -27.45
CA GLY A 358 17.06 -12.81 -28.00
C GLY A 358 16.37 -14.14 -27.68
N ASP A 359 16.95 -14.95 -26.79
CA ASP A 359 16.35 -16.19 -26.32
C ASP A 359 15.45 -15.94 -25.12
N ILE A 360 14.41 -16.76 -24.93
CA ILE A 360 13.55 -16.69 -23.74
C ILE A 360 14.42 -16.86 -22.49
N ASN A 361 14.34 -15.87 -21.60
CA ASN A 361 15.04 -15.89 -20.32
C ASN A 361 14.19 -16.63 -19.26
N PRO A 362 14.61 -17.81 -18.79
CA PRO A 362 13.85 -18.55 -17.80
C PRO A 362 13.59 -17.76 -16.50
N PHE A 363 14.50 -16.91 -16.08
CA PHE A 363 14.33 -16.09 -14.87
C PHE A 363 13.22 -15.03 -15.02
N SER A 364 13.00 -14.50 -16.23
CA SER A 364 11.86 -13.62 -16.51
C SER A 364 10.53 -14.39 -16.38
N ILE A 365 10.50 -15.63 -16.83
CA ILE A 365 9.35 -16.51 -16.65
C ILE A 365 9.12 -16.82 -15.16
N ASP A 366 10.18 -17.18 -14.44
CA ASP A 366 10.12 -17.46 -12.99
C ASP A 366 9.62 -16.24 -12.22
N ASN A 367 10.02 -15.02 -12.63
CA ASN A 367 9.55 -13.79 -12.00
C ASN A 367 8.04 -13.57 -12.20
N LEU A 368 7.49 -13.85 -13.38
CA LEU A 368 6.04 -13.77 -13.61
C LEU A 368 5.27 -14.68 -12.64
N TYR A 369 5.74 -15.91 -12.43
CA TYR A 369 5.13 -16.82 -11.45
C TYR A 369 5.29 -16.33 -10.01
N ASN A 370 6.48 -15.80 -9.68
CA ASN A 370 6.77 -15.27 -8.36
C ASN A 370 5.90 -14.05 -8.03
N GLU A 371 5.72 -13.12 -8.95
CA GLU A 371 4.84 -11.96 -8.75
C GLU A 371 3.38 -12.36 -8.48
N GLU A 372 2.84 -13.32 -9.26
CA GLU A 372 1.47 -13.78 -9.05
C GLU A 372 1.32 -14.55 -7.71
N ARG A 373 2.36 -15.27 -7.28
CA ARG A 373 2.43 -15.89 -5.94
C ARG A 373 2.33 -14.84 -4.84
N VAL A 374 3.11 -13.76 -4.94
CA VAL A 374 3.08 -12.66 -3.96
C VAL A 374 1.74 -11.95 -3.97
N ARG A 375 1.18 -11.64 -5.16
CA ARG A 375 -0.17 -11.04 -5.28
C ARG A 375 -1.25 -11.86 -4.59
N ALA A 376 -1.17 -13.20 -4.69
CA ALA A 376 -2.14 -14.08 -4.05
C ALA A 376 -2.17 -13.94 -2.52
N TYR A 377 -1.05 -13.63 -1.89
CA TYR A 377 -1.01 -13.39 -0.44
C TYR A 377 -1.81 -12.16 -0.03
N TYR A 378 -1.90 -11.15 -0.89
CA TYR A 378 -2.57 -9.89 -0.60
C TYR A 378 -4.06 -9.85 -0.96
N GLN A 379 -4.64 -10.98 -1.43
CA GLN A 379 -6.08 -11.10 -1.64
C GLN A 379 -6.88 -11.20 -0.33
N SER A 380 -6.27 -11.68 0.76
CA SER A 380 -6.91 -11.72 2.07
C SER A 380 -5.90 -11.61 3.21
N ALA A 381 -6.38 -11.10 4.34
CA ALA A 381 -5.57 -10.97 5.55
C ALA A 381 -5.08 -12.34 6.06
N ASP A 382 -5.92 -13.37 5.96
CA ASP A 382 -5.55 -14.73 6.34
C ASP A 382 -4.50 -15.32 5.41
N ALA A 383 -4.62 -15.15 4.08
CA ALA A 383 -3.62 -15.65 3.13
C ALA A 383 -2.23 -15.07 3.41
N LEU A 384 -2.14 -13.77 3.71
CA LEU A 384 -0.87 -13.15 4.06
C LEU A 384 -0.33 -13.66 5.41
N TYR A 385 -1.19 -13.83 6.40
CA TYR A 385 -0.82 -14.40 7.69
C TYR A 385 -0.28 -15.82 7.54
N GLN A 386 -0.97 -16.69 6.79
CA GLN A 386 -0.53 -18.05 6.51
C GLN A 386 0.80 -18.08 5.74
N ALA A 387 1.01 -17.15 4.81
CA ALA A 387 2.28 -17.03 4.09
C ALA A 387 3.44 -16.72 5.06
N TYR A 388 3.25 -15.81 6.02
CA TYR A 388 4.26 -15.54 7.05
C TYR A 388 4.55 -16.77 7.93
N LEU A 389 3.50 -17.49 8.38
CA LEU A 389 3.67 -18.72 9.15
C LEU A 389 4.43 -19.79 8.37
N ALA A 390 4.10 -19.96 7.09
CA ALA A 390 4.71 -20.96 6.21
C ALA A 390 6.19 -20.72 5.95
N THR A 391 6.72 -19.52 6.19
CA THR A 391 8.18 -19.25 6.12
C THR A 391 8.95 -20.07 7.14
N GLY A 392 8.35 -20.43 8.28
CA GLY A 392 9.03 -21.05 9.43
C GLY A 392 10.04 -20.13 10.12
N PHE A 393 10.16 -18.86 9.68
CA PHE A 393 11.16 -17.90 10.14
C PHE A 393 10.62 -16.93 11.19
N PHE A 394 9.29 -16.67 11.19
CA PHE A 394 8.67 -15.70 12.08
C PHE A 394 7.75 -16.35 13.12
N ASN A 395 7.77 -15.81 14.35
CA ASN A 395 6.68 -15.93 15.31
C ASN A 395 5.74 -14.74 15.07
N VAL A 396 4.56 -14.98 14.51
CA VAL A 396 3.70 -13.90 14.03
C VAL A 396 2.61 -13.58 15.05
N THR A 397 2.61 -12.35 15.55
CA THR A 397 1.45 -11.75 16.23
C THR A 397 0.57 -11.09 15.18
N TYR A 398 -0.65 -11.58 15.02
CA TYR A 398 -1.55 -11.16 13.95
C TYR A 398 -2.66 -10.26 14.46
N ASN A 399 -2.76 -9.07 13.89
CA ASN A 399 -3.77 -8.06 14.19
C ASN A 399 -4.48 -7.64 12.89
N ASN A 400 -5.74 -8.05 12.73
CA ASN A 400 -6.59 -7.57 11.64
C ASN A 400 -7.51 -6.46 12.17
N VAL A 401 -7.20 -5.22 11.86
CA VAL A 401 -7.86 -4.04 12.39
C VAL A 401 -8.62 -3.32 11.28
N THR A 402 -9.93 -3.53 11.25
CA THR A 402 -10.82 -2.82 10.33
C THR A 402 -11.40 -1.61 11.04
N GLU A 403 -11.24 -0.44 10.45
CA GLU A 403 -11.88 0.80 10.89
C GLU A 403 -13.25 0.96 10.24
N CYS A 404 -14.17 1.65 10.92
CA CYS A 404 -15.51 1.90 10.40
C CYS A 404 -15.49 2.68 9.09
N VAL A 405 -14.56 3.63 8.94
CA VAL A 405 -14.28 4.36 7.71
C VAL A 405 -12.84 4.11 7.32
N GLY A 406 -12.66 3.42 6.23
CA GLY A 406 -11.34 3.18 5.65
C GLY A 406 -10.86 4.33 4.78
N ASP A 407 -9.59 4.26 4.40
CA ASP A 407 -9.00 5.29 3.52
C ASP A 407 -9.66 5.30 2.14
N ASP A 408 -10.12 4.14 1.62
CA ASP A 408 -10.88 4.06 0.37
C ASP A 408 -12.20 4.83 0.42
N ASP A 409 -12.87 4.79 1.58
CA ASP A 409 -14.11 5.54 1.77
C ASP A 409 -13.85 7.04 1.69
N ILE A 410 -12.76 7.50 2.34
CA ILE A 410 -12.34 8.91 2.33
C ILE A 410 -11.96 9.35 0.92
N GLU A 411 -11.20 8.53 0.20
CA GLU A 411 -10.79 8.81 -1.16
C GLU A 411 -12.00 8.89 -2.11
N ARG A 412 -12.94 7.95 -2.02
CA ARG A 412 -14.18 7.98 -2.81
C ARG A 412 -15.00 9.23 -2.53
N LEU A 413 -15.15 9.62 -1.26
CA LEU A 413 -15.86 10.84 -0.89
C LEU A 413 -15.21 12.09 -1.50
N ASN A 414 -13.88 12.19 -1.47
CA ASN A 414 -13.15 13.34 -1.97
C ASN A 414 -13.14 13.41 -3.51
N ASN A 415 -13.13 12.26 -4.19
CA ASN A 415 -13.00 12.19 -5.65
C ASN A 415 -14.33 12.10 -6.39
N THR A 416 -15.45 11.86 -5.71
CA THR A 416 -16.77 11.74 -6.34
C THR A 416 -17.32 13.11 -6.74
N LYS A 417 -17.32 13.39 -8.05
CA LYS A 417 -17.88 14.64 -8.64
C LYS A 417 -19.39 14.58 -8.88
N VAL A 418 -19.98 13.39 -8.87
CA VAL A 418 -21.41 13.18 -9.14
C VAL A 418 -22.18 13.27 -7.82
N ALA A 419 -22.93 14.35 -7.63
CA ALA A 419 -23.64 14.66 -6.38
C ALA A 419 -24.59 13.53 -5.89
N ILE A 420 -25.26 12.81 -6.80
CA ILE A 420 -26.12 11.68 -6.43
C ILE A 420 -25.27 10.56 -5.80
N LYS A 421 -24.15 10.19 -6.42
CA LYS A 421 -23.26 9.16 -5.90
C LYS A 421 -22.61 9.58 -4.57
N GLN A 422 -22.30 10.85 -4.41
CA GLN A 422 -21.75 11.38 -3.16
C GLN A 422 -22.78 11.25 -2.02
N ARG A 423 -24.06 11.62 -2.25
CA ARG A 423 -25.13 11.42 -1.26
C ARG A 423 -25.34 9.95 -0.91
N GLU A 424 -25.29 9.06 -1.91
CA GLU A 424 -25.35 7.61 -1.69
C GLU A 424 -24.22 7.13 -0.77
N GLN A 425 -22.99 7.57 -1.02
CA GLN A 425 -21.83 7.22 -0.19
C GLN A 425 -21.97 7.73 1.24
N LEU A 426 -22.43 8.98 1.41
CA LEU A 426 -22.68 9.56 2.73
C LEU A 426 -23.73 8.75 3.51
N VAL A 427 -24.84 8.39 2.88
CA VAL A 427 -25.88 7.55 3.51
C VAL A 427 -25.32 6.18 3.91
N ASN A 428 -24.53 5.54 3.05
CA ASN A 428 -23.92 4.24 3.36
C ASN A 428 -22.94 4.33 4.55
N LEU A 429 -22.20 5.44 4.65
CA LEU A 429 -21.32 5.68 5.81
C LEU A 429 -22.12 5.88 7.08
N ILE A 430 -23.21 6.66 7.04
CA ILE A 430 -24.07 6.91 8.20
C ILE A 430 -24.67 5.57 8.69
N VAL A 431 -25.19 4.75 7.76
CA VAL A 431 -25.75 3.44 8.09
C VAL A 431 -24.71 2.56 8.80
N ARG A 432 -23.52 2.43 8.22
CA ARG A 432 -22.44 1.62 8.78
C ARG A 432 -22.01 2.13 10.15
N MET A 433 -21.89 3.45 10.31
CA MET A 433 -21.55 4.08 11.60
C MET A 433 -22.61 3.77 12.67
N GLU A 434 -23.91 3.88 12.34
CA GLU A 434 -24.99 3.58 13.29
C GLU A 434 -25.03 2.09 13.66
N GLU A 435 -24.85 1.20 12.67
CA GLU A 435 -24.74 -0.24 12.90
C GLU A 435 -23.56 -0.58 13.83
N TRP A 436 -22.39 -0.04 13.57
CA TRP A 436 -21.20 -0.29 14.38
C TRP A 436 -21.34 0.26 15.79
N PHE A 437 -21.95 1.43 15.93
CA PHE A 437 -22.23 2.00 17.23
C PHE A 437 -23.24 1.15 18.01
N SER A 438 -24.32 0.69 17.38
CA SER A 438 -25.31 -0.18 18.00
C SER A 438 -24.73 -1.53 18.43
N MET A 439 -23.72 -2.04 17.72
CA MET A 439 -22.99 -3.29 18.04
C MET A 439 -21.87 -3.08 19.08
N GLY A 440 -21.66 -1.85 19.58
CA GLY A 440 -20.56 -1.55 20.48
C GLY A 440 -19.15 -1.67 19.86
N LYS A 441 -19.05 -1.65 18.53
CA LYS A 441 -17.77 -1.73 17.80
C LYS A 441 -17.02 -0.42 17.74
N ILE A 442 -17.70 0.70 17.94
CA ILE A 442 -17.11 2.05 18.03
C ILE A 442 -17.65 2.75 19.28
N THR A 443 -16.80 3.59 19.88
CA THR A 443 -17.16 4.40 21.05
C THR A 443 -18.00 5.60 20.66
N PHE A 444 -18.53 6.31 21.65
CA PHE A 444 -19.25 7.56 21.42
C PHE A 444 -18.33 8.64 20.81
N GLU A 445 -17.09 8.73 21.30
CA GLU A 445 -16.08 9.67 20.81
C GLU A 445 -15.77 9.40 19.32
N GLU A 446 -15.54 8.14 18.96
CA GLU A 446 -15.31 7.75 17.56
C GLU A 446 -16.52 8.04 16.68
N LYS A 447 -17.73 7.81 17.18
CA LYS A 447 -18.96 8.22 16.47
C LYS A 447 -19.00 9.72 16.22
N GLN A 448 -18.63 10.56 17.21
CA GLN A 448 -18.59 12.01 17.03
C GLN A 448 -17.54 12.44 16.01
N GLU A 449 -16.38 11.80 15.98
CA GLU A 449 -15.36 12.05 14.94
C GLU A 449 -15.88 11.74 13.55
N LEU A 450 -16.58 10.61 13.38
CA LEU A 450 -17.18 10.22 12.11
C LEU A 450 -18.31 11.17 11.68
N LEU A 451 -19.16 11.61 12.60
CA LEU A 451 -20.16 12.64 12.32
C LEU A 451 -19.52 13.95 11.85
N ASN A 452 -18.42 14.36 12.47
CA ASN A 452 -17.68 15.54 12.05
C ASN A 452 -17.03 15.38 10.67
N LEU A 453 -16.55 14.17 10.35
CA LEU A 453 -16.04 13.85 9.01
C LEU A 453 -17.14 13.99 7.95
N ILE A 454 -18.33 13.47 8.22
CA ILE A 454 -19.51 13.55 7.33
C ILE A 454 -19.93 15.00 7.14
N ARG A 455 -20.02 15.79 8.22
CA ARG A 455 -20.40 17.22 8.18
C ARG A 455 -19.46 18.07 7.32
N LYS A 456 -18.17 17.72 7.28
CA LYS A 456 -17.19 18.42 6.44
C LYS A 456 -17.35 18.13 4.94
N GLN A 457 -18.13 17.12 4.58
CA GLN A 457 -18.38 16.81 3.17
C GLN A 457 -19.47 17.72 2.57
N PRO A 458 -19.43 17.99 1.26
CA PRO A 458 -20.51 18.70 0.59
C PRO A 458 -21.87 18.05 0.86
N GLU A 459 -22.87 18.84 1.23
CA GLU A 459 -24.23 18.38 1.62
C GLU A 459 -24.27 17.40 2.81
N GLY A 460 -23.17 17.25 3.57
CA GLY A 460 -23.07 16.28 4.66
C GLY A 460 -24.07 16.55 5.80
N ASP A 461 -24.24 17.81 6.22
CA ASP A 461 -25.22 18.19 7.24
C ASP A 461 -26.66 17.98 6.76
N ASP A 462 -26.97 18.30 5.50
CA ASP A 462 -28.31 18.12 4.92
C ASP A 462 -28.69 16.62 4.91
N ILE A 463 -27.78 15.78 4.46
CA ILE A 463 -27.99 14.32 4.41
C ILE A 463 -28.09 13.70 5.80
N LEU A 464 -27.25 14.14 6.76
CA LEU A 464 -27.35 13.72 8.16
C LEU A 464 -28.71 14.06 8.75
N SER A 465 -29.14 15.31 8.59
CA SER A 465 -30.45 15.76 9.05
C SER A 465 -31.59 14.96 8.40
N ALA A 466 -31.52 14.75 7.09
CA ALA A 466 -32.51 13.96 6.37
C ALA A 466 -32.53 12.50 6.88
N TYR A 467 -31.36 11.88 7.06
CA TYR A 467 -31.28 10.51 7.55
C TYR A 467 -31.96 10.32 8.92
N TYR A 468 -31.70 11.22 9.86
CA TYR A 468 -32.31 11.12 11.21
C TYR A 468 -33.80 11.49 11.22
N LYS A 469 -34.30 12.25 10.24
CA LYS A 469 -35.73 12.61 10.11
C LYS A 469 -36.54 11.51 9.41
N ILE A 470 -36.11 11.13 8.20
CA ILE A 470 -36.91 10.31 7.31
C ILE A 470 -36.36 8.88 7.11
N GLY A 471 -35.15 8.60 7.63
CA GLY A 471 -34.51 7.27 7.54
C GLY A 471 -33.91 6.93 6.19
N LYS A 472 -33.13 5.85 6.17
CA LYS A 472 -32.44 5.31 4.97
C LYS A 472 -33.42 5.04 3.82
N ASP A 473 -34.51 4.31 4.08
CA ASP A 473 -35.42 3.79 3.05
C ASP A 473 -36.12 4.92 2.28
N ALA A 474 -36.45 6.00 2.99
CA ALA A 474 -37.04 7.18 2.36
C ALA A 474 -36.04 7.90 1.44
N ILE A 475 -34.76 7.96 1.82
CA ILE A 475 -33.71 8.56 0.98
C ILE A 475 -33.42 7.70 -0.23
N VAL A 476 -33.35 6.37 -0.06
CA VAL A 476 -33.16 5.40 -1.15
C VAL A 476 -34.32 5.50 -2.15
N SER A 477 -35.57 5.56 -1.66
CA SER A 477 -36.75 5.71 -2.52
C SER A 477 -36.81 7.07 -3.24
N ALA A 478 -36.07 8.08 -2.77
CA ALA A 478 -35.86 9.34 -3.46
C ALA A 478 -34.67 9.29 -4.47
N GLU A 479 -34.10 8.09 -4.71
CA GLU A 479 -32.98 7.87 -5.64
C GLU A 479 -31.79 8.83 -5.36
N TYR A 480 -31.58 9.22 -4.11
CA TYR A 480 -30.57 10.19 -3.65
C TYR A 480 -30.66 11.56 -4.37
N LYS A 481 -31.81 11.89 -5.00
CA LYS A 481 -32.05 13.17 -5.67
C LYS A 481 -32.40 14.26 -4.64
N LYS A 482 -31.63 15.34 -4.58
CA LYS A 482 -31.75 16.40 -3.58
C LYS A 482 -33.19 16.91 -3.43
N GLN A 483 -33.83 17.28 -4.54
CA GLN A 483 -35.19 17.83 -4.54
C GLN A 483 -36.23 16.85 -3.96
N LEU A 484 -36.07 15.54 -4.23
CA LEU A 484 -37.00 14.53 -3.72
C LEU A 484 -36.77 14.28 -2.23
N ILE A 485 -35.51 14.29 -1.78
CA ILE A 485 -35.17 14.20 -0.34
C ILE A 485 -35.76 15.38 0.42
N GLU A 486 -35.51 16.61 -0.05
CA GLU A 486 -36.08 17.83 0.55
C GLU A 486 -37.61 17.80 0.62
N LYS A 487 -38.27 17.32 -0.44
CA LYS A 487 -39.71 17.15 -0.48
C LYS A 487 -40.18 16.20 0.64
N LYS A 488 -39.55 15.03 0.76
CA LYS A 488 -39.88 14.05 1.83
C LYS A 488 -39.61 14.58 3.22
N VAL A 489 -38.53 15.33 3.43
CA VAL A 489 -38.26 16.00 4.71
C VAL A 489 -39.35 17.00 5.03
N LYS A 490 -39.77 17.83 4.07
CA LYS A 490 -40.89 18.79 4.27
C LYS A 490 -42.21 18.09 4.58
N GLU A 491 -42.49 16.95 3.93
CA GLU A 491 -43.68 16.13 4.22
C GLU A 491 -43.62 15.55 5.65
N TYR A 492 -42.46 15.07 6.07
CA TYR A 492 -42.23 14.60 7.44
C TYR A 492 -42.41 15.72 8.47
N ASP A 493 -41.78 16.88 8.26
CA ASP A 493 -41.86 18.02 9.16
C ASP A 493 -43.32 18.49 9.29
N LYS A 494 -44.08 18.58 8.18
CA LYS A 494 -45.50 18.85 8.20
C LYS A 494 -46.31 17.83 8.99
N ALA A 495 -46.01 16.53 8.83
CA ALA A 495 -46.68 15.47 9.57
C ALA A 495 -46.38 15.55 11.08
N GLN A 496 -45.15 15.87 11.46
CA GLN A 496 -44.79 16.09 12.86
C GLN A 496 -45.46 17.33 13.45
N ALA A 497 -45.45 18.44 12.73
CA ALA A 497 -46.17 19.65 13.13
C ALA A 497 -47.68 19.36 13.33
N GLN A 498 -48.29 18.59 12.44
CA GLN A 498 -49.68 18.19 12.55
C GLN A 498 -49.94 17.32 13.80
N LYS A 499 -49.03 16.36 14.13
CA LYS A 499 -49.14 15.58 15.34
C LYS A 499 -48.99 16.42 16.60
N LEU A 500 -48.04 17.37 16.62
CA LEU A 500 -47.85 18.27 17.75
C LEU A 500 -49.03 19.22 18.00
N ARG A 501 -49.66 19.73 16.92
CA ARG A 501 -50.89 20.54 17.02
C ARG A 501 -52.02 19.87 17.82
N PHE A 502 -52.12 18.53 17.67
CA PHE A 502 -53.15 17.74 18.32
C PHE A 502 -52.59 16.96 19.54
N SER A 503 -51.45 17.35 20.06
CA SER A 503 -50.92 16.76 21.30
C SER A 503 -51.76 17.18 22.53
N PRO A 504 -51.89 16.31 23.56
CA PRO A 504 -52.67 16.64 24.73
C PRO A 504 -52.29 17.97 25.38
N LYS A 505 -51.00 18.33 25.36
CA LYS A 505 -50.49 19.58 25.93
C LYS A 505 -51.05 20.80 25.16
N VAL A 506 -50.89 20.82 23.83
CA VAL A 506 -51.37 21.91 22.97
C VAL A 506 -52.89 22.02 23.03
N LEU A 507 -53.62 20.92 23.01
CA LEU A 507 -55.07 20.92 23.14
C LEU A 507 -55.55 21.51 24.46
N ASN A 508 -54.89 21.20 25.58
CA ASN A 508 -55.23 21.76 26.90
C ASN A 508 -54.94 23.26 26.97
N GLU A 509 -53.82 23.73 26.41
CA GLU A 509 -53.53 25.17 26.33
C GLU A 509 -54.52 25.93 25.44
N ILE A 510 -54.92 25.35 24.28
CA ILE A 510 -55.95 25.91 23.41
C ILE A 510 -57.31 26.02 24.17
N LYS A 511 -57.68 24.95 24.91
CA LYS A 511 -58.90 24.97 25.73
C LYS A 511 -58.90 26.06 26.81
N ALA A 512 -57.75 26.24 27.45
CA ALA A 512 -57.57 27.24 28.51
C ALA A 512 -57.61 28.68 27.98
N GLU A 513 -57.05 28.89 26.77
CA GLU A 513 -56.92 30.23 26.18
C GLU A 513 -58.21 30.74 25.51
N PHE A 514 -59.05 29.84 24.97
CA PHE A 514 -60.23 30.22 24.20
C PHE A 514 -61.54 29.88 24.89
N PRO A 515 -62.21 30.86 25.56
CA PRO A 515 -63.49 30.65 26.20
C PRO A 515 -64.64 30.45 25.23
N LEU A 516 -65.62 29.61 25.61
CA LEU A 516 -66.81 29.34 24.82
C LEU A 516 -67.87 30.47 24.90
N GLY A 517 -68.68 30.60 23.88
CA GLY A 517 -69.85 31.47 23.84
C GLY A 517 -69.55 32.95 23.66
N ILE A 518 -68.31 33.33 23.33
CA ILE A 518 -67.91 34.72 23.13
C ILE A 518 -67.42 34.93 21.70
N TYR A 519 -67.75 36.05 21.06
CA TYR A 519 -67.19 36.45 19.78
C TYR A 519 -65.77 37.00 19.96
N LEU A 520 -64.79 36.32 19.34
CA LEU A 520 -63.39 36.74 19.31
C LEU A 520 -62.99 37.15 17.90
N PRO A 521 -62.26 38.29 17.71
CA PRO A 521 -61.75 38.67 16.41
C PRO A 521 -60.87 37.59 15.80
N LYS A 522 -61.05 37.28 14.52
CA LYS A 522 -60.28 36.24 13.81
C LYS A 522 -58.78 36.48 13.84
N GLU A 523 -58.33 37.72 13.83
CA GLU A 523 -56.92 38.05 13.88
C GLU A 523 -56.32 37.81 15.30
N ASP A 524 -57.09 38.12 16.39
CA ASP A 524 -56.68 37.81 17.75
C ASP A 524 -56.58 36.32 17.98
N ILE A 525 -57.54 35.55 17.47
CA ILE A 525 -57.50 34.08 17.53
C ILE A 525 -56.26 33.56 16.84
N LYS A 526 -55.96 34.03 15.62
CA LYS A 526 -54.76 33.66 14.88
C LYS A 526 -53.48 33.95 15.64
N GLN A 527 -53.35 35.15 16.23
CA GLN A 527 -52.18 35.56 17.00
C GLN A 527 -51.97 34.69 18.24
N ARG A 528 -53.03 34.44 19.00
CA ARG A 528 -52.98 33.60 20.19
C ARG A 528 -52.66 32.12 19.85
N LEU A 529 -53.27 31.56 18.82
CA LEU A 529 -52.92 30.24 18.31
C LEU A 529 -51.45 30.14 17.87
N GLN A 530 -50.98 31.18 17.17
CA GLN A 530 -49.58 31.21 16.75
C GLN A 530 -48.62 31.26 17.95
N LEU A 531 -48.99 31.96 19.02
CA LEU A 531 -48.22 32.01 20.27
C LEU A 531 -48.15 30.63 20.93
N ILE A 532 -49.30 29.97 21.12
CA ILE A 532 -49.36 28.61 21.62
C ILE A 532 -48.54 27.65 20.81
N TYR A 533 -48.60 27.73 19.48
CA TYR A 533 -47.80 26.90 18.60
C TYR A 533 -46.31 27.15 18.80
N HIS A 534 -45.90 28.41 18.87
CA HIS A 534 -44.50 28.78 19.08
C HIS A 534 -43.94 28.26 20.40
N GLU A 535 -44.70 28.45 21.49
CA GLU A 535 -44.31 27.99 22.84
C GLU A 535 -44.21 26.47 22.97
N ASN A 536 -44.94 25.74 22.13
CA ASN A 536 -44.90 24.27 22.10
C ASN A 536 -44.07 23.70 20.93
N GLY A 537 -43.32 24.53 20.20
CA GLY A 537 -42.43 24.06 19.12
C GLY A 537 -43.18 23.50 17.90
N VAL A 538 -44.44 23.91 17.71
CA VAL A 538 -45.27 23.50 16.58
C VAL A 538 -44.95 24.41 15.38
N ASP A 539 -44.25 23.88 14.39
CA ASP A 539 -43.96 24.59 13.15
C ASP A 539 -45.15 24.55 12.20
N TYR A 540 -46.19 25.28 12.58
CA TYR A 540 -47.41 25.45 11.81
C TYR A 540 -47.86 26.90 11.84
N LYS A 541 -48.16 27.45 10.66
CA LYS A 541 -48.65 28.85 10.55
C LYS A 541 -50.16 28.89 10.76
N ALA A 542 -50.58 29.47 11.87
CA ALA A 542 -52.00 29.71 12.16
C ALA A 542 -52.58 30.66 11.13
N THR A 543 -53.79 30.37 10.66
CA THR A 543 -54.61 31.24 9.85
C THR A 543 -55.84 31.68 10.63
N GLN A 544 -56.62 32.63 10.07
CA GLN A 544 -57.85 33.11 10.73
C GLN A 544 -58.93 32.04 10.88
N VAL A 545 -58.82 30.94 10.15
CA VAL A 545 -59.76 29.81 10.20
C VAL A 545 -59.19 28.57 10.89
N THR A 546 -57.93 28.58 11.33
CA THR A 546 -57.27 27.43 11.95
C THR A 546 -57.98 26.98 13.25
N ILE A 547 -58.67 27.87 13.94
CA ILE A 547 -59.46 27.55 15.15
C ILE A 547 -60.60 26.56 14.86
N GLU A 548 -61.11 26.52 13.63
CA GLU A 548 -62.16 25.61 13.23
C GLU A 548 -61.68 24.12 13.29
N ASP A 549 -60.39 23.88 13.29
CA ASP A 549 -59.82 22.51 13.49
C ASP A 549 -60.11 22.02 14.92
N TYR A 550 -60.30 22.92 15.88
CA TYR A 550 -60.43 22.62 17.31
C TYR A 550 -61.84 22.87 17.84
N TYR A 551 -62.53 23.90 17.31
CA TYR A 551 -63.83 24.29 17.78
C TYR A 551 -64.90 24.29 16.66
N ASP A 552 -66.11 24.04 17.06
CA ASP A 552 -67.25 24.44 16.22
C ASP A 552 -67.42 25.94 16.31
N CYS A 553 -67.50 26.63 15.18
CA CYS A 553 -67.42 28.09 15.08
C CYS A 553 -68.59 28.69 14.34
N THR A 554 -69.23 29.73 14.93
CA THR A 554 -70.24 30.53 14.23
C THR A 554 -69.61 31.87 13.82
N PRO A 555 -69.54 32.21 12.51
CA PRO A 555 -68.99 33.49 12.05
C PRO A 555 -69.90 34.66 12.38
N SER A 556 -69.31 35.82 12.70
CA SER A 556 -70.07 37.05 12.91
C SER A 556 -70.51 37.63 11.54
N ASN A 557 -71.66 38.34 11.56
CA ASN A 557 -72.15 39.06 10.38
C ASN A 557 -71.48 40.44 10.13
N SER A 558 -70.52 40.85 11.00
CA SER A 558 -69.81 42.14 10.86
C SER A 558 -68.70 42.03 9.82
N LYS A 559 -68.78 42.95 8.81
CA LYS A 559 -67.73 43.06 7.80
C LYS A 559 -66.51 43.86 8.26
N GLU A 560 -66.66 44.73 9.30
CA GLU A 560 -65.58 45.60 9.80
C GLU A 560 -64.59 44.83 10.75
N LYS A 561 -65.11 43.89 11.56
CA LYS A 561 -64.30 43.02 12.45
C LYS A 561 -64.77 41.57 12.37
N PRO A 562 -64.28 40.84 11.38
CA PRO A 562 -64.67 39.43 11.25
C PRO A 562 -64.25 38.64 12.52
N SER A 563 -65.21 37.99 13.13
CA SER A 563 -65.03 37.28 14.40
C SER A 563 -65.64 35.87 14.37
N PHE A 564 -65.23 34.99 15.25
CA PHE A 564 -65.87 33.71 15.51
C PHE A 564 -66.40 33.63 16.93
N MET A 565 -67.59 33.08 17.11
CA MET A 565 -68.06 32.57 18.37
C MET A 565 -67.72 31.07 18.46
N LEU A 566 -67.03 30.67 19.49
CA LEU A 566 -66.59 29.28 19.72
C LEU A 566 -67.71 28.57 20.50
N ASN A 567 -68.37 27.61 19.87
CA ASN A 567 -69.55 26.94 20.42
C ASN A 567 -69.15 25.76 21.36
N PHE A 568 -68.38 24.83 20.85
CA PHE A 568 -67.86 23.70 21.66
C PHE A 568 -66.54 23.19 21.05
N PHE A 569 -65.74 22.51 21.90
CA PHE A 569 -64.50 21.92 21.51
C PHE A 569 -64.72 20.56 20.86
N LYS A 570 -64.17 20.34 19.68
CA LYS A 570 -64.40 19.14 18.85
C LYS A 570 -63.61 17.92 19.22
N LEU A 571 -62.49 18.10 19.96
CA LEU A 571 -61.45 17.09 20.21
C LEU A 571 -61.39 16.67 21.67
#